data_079130d47120da8607ca99ee77f49854
#
_entry.id   079130d47120da8607ca99ee77f49854
#
_cell.length_a   1.000
_cell.length_b   1.000
_cell.length_c   1.000
_cell.angle_alpha   90.00
_cell.angle_beta   90.00
_cell.angle_gamma   90.00
#
_symmetry.space_group_name_H-M   'P 1'
#
loop_
_entity.id
_entity.type
_entity.pdbx_description
1 polymer ?
#
loop_
_entity_poly.entity_id
_entity_poly.type
_entity_poly.pdbx_seq_one_letter_code
_entity_poly.pdbx_strand_id
1 'polypeptide(L)'
;MKAGVELAKLLCNAMDTPPNFRERVEIIVAQIPRGRVMTYGQLAALCGNARAARIVGGIAHFGDPKLPWQRVVNKQGGLAAGYPGGRRGHQQVLEQEGIMVDAKGQVNVQELLWWPK
;
A
#
# COMPACT_ATOMS: atom_id res chain seq x y z
N MET A 1 14.40 6.36 16.05
CA MET A 1 14.67 5.43 15.08
C MET A 1 14.78 6.00 13.69
N LYS A 2 15.75 5.54 13.00
CA LYS A 2 16.13 6.17 11.76
C LYS A 2 15.11 6.06 10.64
N ALA A 3 14.42 4.94 10.55
CA ALA A 3 13.43 4.77 9.49
C ALA A 3 12.32 5.81 9.59
N GLY A 4 11.86 6.13 10.80
CA GLY A 4 10.85 7.15 10.98
C GLY A 4 11.34 8.55 10.62
N VAL A 5 12.58 8.83 11.00
CA VAL A 5 13.18 10.13 10.69
C VAL A 5 13.37 10.29 9.19
N GLU A 6 13.83 9.24 8.53
CA GLU A 6 14.04 9.30 7.10
C GLU A 6 12.72 9.43 6.34
N LEU A 7 11.69 8.73 6.79
CA LEU A 7 10.37 8.87 6.19
C LEU A 7 9.87 10.30 6.32
N ALA A 8 10.06 10.92 7.47
CA ALA A 8 9.65 12.31 7.67
C ALA A 8 10.37 13.24 6.71
N LYS A 9 11.66 13.01 6.48
CA LYS A 9 12.41 13.81 5.52
C LYS A 9 11.87 13.64 4.11
N LEU A 10 11.53 12.43 3.73
CA LEU A 10 10.99 12.17 2.40
C LEU A 10 9.63 12.82 2.23
N LEU A 11 8.79 12.77 3.25
CA LEU A 11 7.44 13.33 3.18
C LEU A 11 7.46 14.85 3.22
N CYS A 12 8.46 15.43 3.85
CA CYS A 12 8.58 16.87 4.02
C CYS A 12 9.73 17.42 3.22
N ASN A 13 9.93 16.92 2.03
CA ASN A 13 11.04 17.33 1.19
C ASN A 13 11.24 18.81 1.28
N ALA A 14 12.39 19.17 1.79
CA ALA A 14 12.64 20.55 2.17
C ALA A 14 13.01 21.45 1.02
N MET A 15 13.30 20.89 -0.13
CA MET A 15 13.84 21.73 -1.18
C MET A 15 12.90 22.84 -1.58
N ASP A 16 11.78 22.48 -2.16
CA ASP A 16 10.89 23.47 -2.70
C ASP A 16 9.46 23.25 -2.27
N THR A 17 8.90 22.15 -2.68
CA THR A 17 7.50 21.87 -2.50
C THR A 17 7.35 20.56 -1.75
N PRO A 18 6.51 20.52 -0.71
CA PRO A 18 6.25 19.24 -0.05
C PRO A 18 5.60 18.30 -1.05
N PRO A 19 5.80 16.98 -0.90
CA PRO A 19 5.19 16.01 -1.80
C PRO A 19 3.67 16.09 -1.71
N ASN A 20 3.02 15.93 -2.86
CA ASN A 20 1.56 15.92 -2.91
C ASN A 20 1.05 14.57 -2.37
N PHE A 21 -0.28 14.44 -2.30
CA PHE A 21 -0.89 13.24 -1.74
C PHE A 21 -0.44 11.97 -2.48
N ARG A 22 -0.44 12.00 -3.81
CA ARG A 22 -0.01 10.85 -4.59
C ARG A 22 1.44 10.46 -4.29
N GLU A 23 2.31 11.45 -4.24
CA GLU A 23 3.72 11.19 -3.95
C GLU A 23 3.90 10.61 -2.56
N ARG A 24 3.15 11.11 -1.57
CA ARG A 24 3.22 10.57 -0.22
C ARG A 24 2.78 9.10 -0.17
N VAL A 25 1.71 8.77 -0.89
CA VAL A 25 1.25 7.38 -0.98
C VAL A 25 2.34 6.51 -1.58
N GLU A 26 2.93 6.94 -2.68
CA GLU A 26 3.96 6.17 -3.37
C GLU A 26 5.20 5.97 -2.49
N ILE A 27 5.60 6.98 -1.74
CA ILE A 27 6.73 6.87 -0.81
C ILE A 27 6.48 5.78 0.22
N ILE A 28 5.28 5.73 0.79
CA ILE A 28 4.96 4.74 1.82
C ILE A 28 4.86 3.34 1.21
N VAL A 29 4.18 3.21 0.08
CA VAL A 29 4.01 1.92 -0.59
C VAL A 29 5.37 1.30 -0.91
N ALA A 30 6.31 2.11 -1.36
CA ALA A 30 7.65 1.63 -1.69
C ALA A 30 8.36 0.98 -0.50
N GLN A 31 7.93 1.26 0.70
CA GLN A 31 8.57 0.77 1.92
C GLN A 31 7.89 -0.46 2.53
N ILE A 32 6.73 -0.86 2.01
CA ILE A 32 6.02 -2.02 2.56
C ILE A 32 6.89 -3.25 2.33
N PRO A 33 7.29 -3.95 3.41
CA PRO A 33 8.17 -5.11 3.24
C PRO A 33 7.44 -6.30 2.67
N ARG A 34 8.20 -7.18 2.05
CA ARG A 34 7.68 -8.44 1.54
C ARG A 34 7.04 -9.23 2.68
N GLY A 35 5.90 -9.82 2.42
CA GLY A 35 5.18 -10.59 3.42
C GLY A 35 4.26 -9.79 4.33
N ARG A 36 4.15 -8.49 4.09
CA ARG A 36 3.28 -7.61 4.87
C ARG A 36 2.36 -6.83 3.95
N VAL A 37 1.28 -6.30 4.51
CA VAL A 37 0.32 -5.53 3.72
C VAL A 37 -0.10 -4.25 4.43
N MET A 38 -0.62 -3.31 3.65
CA MET A 38 -1.31 -2.12 4.15
C MET A 38 -2.66 -2.06 3.48
N THR A 39 -3.59 -1.32 4.10
CA THR A 39 -4.90 -1.11 3.49
C THR A 39 -4.95 0.26 2.80
N TYR A 40 -5.86 0.42 1.85
CA TYR A 40 -6.07 1.71 1.19
C TYR A 40 -6.42 2.81 2.19
N GLY A 41 -7.27 2.48 3.18
CA GLY A 41 -7.65 3.46 4.19
C GLY A 41 -6.50 3.84 5.11
N GLN A 42 -5.65 2.88 5.45
CA GLN A 42 -4.48 3.13 6.26
C GLN A 42 -3.52 4.08 5.54
N LEU A 43 -3.27 3.82 4.26
CA LEU A 43 -2.44 4.71 3.43
C LEU A 43 -3.01 6.12 3.37
N ALA A 44 -4.32 6.20 3.13
CA ALA A 44 -4.98 7.50 3.04
C ALA A 44 -4.83 8.29 4.34
N ALA A 45 -5.04 7.64 5.48
CA ALA A 45 -4.91 8.28 6.78
C ALA A 45 -3.49 8.76 7.04
N LEU A 46 -2.51 7.91 6.74
CA LEU A 46 -1.11 8.27 6.95
C LEU A 46 -0.67 9.43 6.06
N CYS A 47 -1.30 9.55 4.90
CA CYS A 47 -0.96 10.62 3.96
C CYS A 47 -1.80 11.88 4.16
N GLY A 48 -2.56 11.94 5.24
CA GLY A 48 -3.24 13.16 5.65
C GLY A 48 -4.70 13.27 5.26
N ASN A 49 -5.31 12.24 4.69
CA ASN A 49 -6.71 12.28 4.30
C ASN A 49 -7.36 10.91 4.47
N ALA A 50 -7.86 10.65 5.68
CA ALA A 50 -8.44 9.35 6.03
C ALA A 50 -9.66 8.95 5.16
N ARG A 51 -10.27 9.91 4.47
CA ARG A 51 -11.44 9.64 3.64
C ARG A 51 -11.07 9.36 2.18
N ALA A 52 -9.79 9.34 1.86
CA ALA A 52 -9.33 9.24 0.47
C ALA A 52 -8.95 7.83 0.05
N ALA A 53 -9.49 6.81 0.71
CA ALA A 53 -9.15 5.41 0.35
C ALA A 53 -9.43 5.11 -1.12
N ARG A 54 -10.54 5.63 -1.65
CA ARG A 54 -10.89 5.43 -3.06
C ARG A 54 -9.87 6.09 -3.98
N ILE A 55 -9.37 7.26 -3.58
CA ILE A 55 -8.35 7.96 -4.36
C ILE A 55 -7.07 7.15 -4.38
N VAL A 56 -6.70 6.54 -3.24
CA VAL A 56 -5.54 5.66 -3.17
C VAL A 56 -5.71 4.48 -4.13
N GLY A 57 -6.91 3.91 -4.20
CA GLY A 57 -7.20 2.85 -5.16
C GLY A 57 -6.97 3.27 -6.60
N GLY A 58 -7.34 4.50 -6.94
CA GLY A 58 -7.08 5.05 -8.27
C GLY A 58 -5.59 5.25 -8.52
N ILE A 59 -4.86 5.71 -7.53
CA ILE A 59 -3.41 5.86 -7.63
C ILE A 59 -2.76 4.50 -7.88
N ALA A 60 -3.22 3.48 -7.17
CA ALA A 60 -2.69 2.12 -7.34
C ALA A 60 -2.94 1.60 -8.76
N HIS A 61 -4.14 1.86 -9.28
CA HIS A 61 -4.53 1.37 -10.60
C HIS A 61 -3.66 1.96 -11.72
N PHE A 62 -3.33 3.24 -11.61
CA PHE A 62 -2.56 3.94 -12.63
C PHE A 62 -1.12 4.22 -12.17
N GLY A 63 -0.68 3.61 -11.07
CA GLY A 63 0.59 3.92 -10.46
C GLY A 63 1.77 3.22 -11.13
N ASP A 64 2.95 3.53 -10.62
CA ASP A 64 4.21 2.99 -11.13
C ASP A 64 4.24 1.47 -10.89
N PRO A 65 4.32 0.66 -11.96
CA PRO A 65 4.33 -0.80 -11.80
C PRO A 65 5.56 -1.32 -11.05
N LYS A 66 6.56 -0.48 -10.84
CA LYS A 66 7.74 -0.89 -10.07
C LYS A 66 7.48 -0.89 -8.57
N LEU A 67 6.41 -0.22 -8.12
CA LEU A 67 6.06 -0.19 -6.71
C LEU A 67 5.29 -1.46 -6.33
N PRO A 68 5.39 -1.91 -5.07
CA PRO A 68 4.74 -3.17 -4.65
C PRO A 68 3.27 -2.97 -4.34
N TRP A 69 2.47 -2.60 -5.32
CA TRP A 69 1.04 -2.37 -5.16
C TRP A 69 0.28 -3.62 -4.75
N GLN A 70 0.87 -4.81 -4.97
CA GLN A 70 0.27 -6.06 -4.52
C GLN A 70 0.16 -6.12 -3.00
N ARG A 71 0.95 -5.34 -2.29
CA ARG A 71 0.95 -5.30 -0.82
C ARG A 71 -0.07 -4.31 -0.26
N VAL A 72 -1.00 -3.84 -1.11
CA VAL A 72 -2.08 -2.96 -0.69
C VAL A 72 -3.39 -3.68 -0.95
N VAL A 73 -4.21 -3.79 0.08
CA VAL A 73 -5.48 -4.53 0.02
C VAL A 73 -6.59 -3.67 0.63
N ASN A 74 -7.85 -4.10 0.49
CA ASN A 74 -8.94 -3.36 1.13
C ASN A 74 -8.96 -3.67 2.64
N LYS A 75 -9.85 -3.02 3.37
CA LYS A 75 -9.84 -3.12 4.83
C LYS A 75 -10.18 -4.52 5.34
N GLN A 76 -10.84 -5.35 4.54
CA GLN A 76 -11.11 -6.74 4.89
C GLN A 76 -10.02 -7.68 4.40
N GLY A 77 -9.01 -7.17 3.73
CA GLY A 77 -7.96 -7.99 3.14
C GLY A 77 -8.27 -8.45 1.73
N GLY A 78 -9.32 -7.89 1.11
CA GLY A 78 -9.72 -8.26 -0.24
C GLY A 78 -8.77 -7.74 -1.30
N LEU A 79 -8.70 -8.47 -2.41
CA LEU A 79 -7.77 -8.21 -3.50
C LEU A 79 -8.38 -7.27 -4.53
N ALA A 80 -7.53 -6.64 -5.33
CA ALA A 80 -7.94 -5.63 -6.29
C ALA A 80 -8.34 -6.26 -7.62
N ALA A 81 -9.58 -6.03 -8.04
CA ALA A 81 -10.04 -6.48 -9.35
C ALA A 81 -9.30 -5.78 -10.49
N GLY A 82 -8.79 -4.57 -10.24
CA GLY A 82 -8.04 -3.81 -11.24
C GLY A 82 -6.55 -4.12 -11.31
N TYR A 83 -6.07 -5.05 -10.50
CA TYR A 83 -4.68 -5.49 -10.54
C TYR A 83 -4.42 -6.22 -11.88
N PRO A 84 -3.20 -6.16 -12.43
CA PRO A 84 -2.88 -6.91 -13.64
C PRO A 84 -3.20 -8.39 -13.45
N GLY A 85 -4.06 -8.94 -14.30
CA GLY A 85 -4.58 -10.29 -14.14
C GLY A 85 -5.75 -10.41 -13.19
N GLY A 86 -6.30 -9.27 -12.72
CA GLY A 86 -7.44 -9.25 -11.82
C GLY A 86 -7.08 -9.75 -10.42
N ARG A 87 -8.11 -10.14 -9.66
CA ARG A 87 -7.89 -10.66 -8.30
C ARG A 87 -7.00 -11.90 -8.31
N ARG A 88 -7.12 -12.73 -9.33
CA ARG A 88 -6.29 -13.92 -9.44
C ARG A 88 -4.81 -13.59 -9.61
N GLY A 89 -4.52 -12.60 -10.46
CA GLY A 89 -3.14 -12.13 -10.63
C GLY A 89 -2.58 -11.56 -9.35
N HIS A 90 -3.39 -10.78 -8.64
CA HIS A 90 -3.03 -10.22 -7.34
C HIS A 90 -2.72 -11.34 -6.34
N GLN A 91 -3.59 -12.35 -6.28
CA GLN A 91 -3.39 -13.49 -5.39
C GLN A 91 -2.10 -14.23 -5.68
N GLN A 92 -1.81 -14.47 -6.96
CA GLN A 92 -0.60 -15.19 -7.35
C GLN A 92 0.65 -14.49 -6.86
N VAL A 93 0.71 -13.18 -7.01
CA VAL A 93 1.88 -12.42 -6.58
C VAL A 93 2.03 -12.47 -5.07
N LEU A 94 0.92 -12.33 -4.33
CA LEU A 94 0.97 -12.41 -2.87
C LEU A 94 1.41 -13.79 -2.39
N GLU A 95 0.93 -14.84 -3.04
CA GLU A 95 1.32 -16.20 -2.67
C GLU A 95 2.81 -16.44 -2.93
N GLN A 96 3.36 -15.84 -3.96
CA GLN A 96 4.81 -15.89 -4.21
C GLN A 96 5.60 -15.23 -3.09
N GLU A 97 4.99 -14.30 -2.36
CA GLU A 97 5.63 -13.65 -1.22
C GLU A 97 5.35 -14.38 0.09
N GLY A 98 4.70 -15.53 0.04
CA GLY A 98 4.41 -16.31 1.23
C GLY A 98 3.15 -15.89 1.97
N ILE A 99 2.33 -15.03 1.36
CA ILE A 99 1.09 -14.58 1.97
C ILE A 99 -0.04 -15.50 1.55
N MET A 100 -0.75 -16.07 2.51
CA MET A 100 -1.87 -16.95 2.23
C MET A 100 -3.13 -16.15 1.97
N VAL A 101 -3.88 -16.54 0.93
CA VAL A 101 -5.18 -15.97 0.62
C VAL A 101 -6.21 -17.05 0.95
N ASP A 102 -7.22 -16.68 1.72
CA ASP A 102 -8.22 -17.67 2.16
C ASP A 102 -9.25 -17.99 1.07
N ALA A 103 -10.20 -18.85 1.39
CA ALA A 103 -11.22 -19.30 0.43
C ALA A 103 -12.11 -18.14 -0.04
N LYS A 104 -12.18 -17.06 0.71
CA LYS A 104 -12.95 -15.87 0.35
C LYS A 104 -12.15 -14.89 -0.50
N GLY A 105 -10.91 -15.19 -0.79
CA GLY A 105 -10.04 -14.29 -1.54
C GLY A 105 -9.52 -13.13 -0.70
N GLN A 106 -9.30 -13.36 0.59
CA GLN A 106 -8.84 -12.33 1.52
C GLN A 106 -7.58 -12.76 2.24
N VAL A 107 -6.73 -11.78 2.55
CA VAL A 107 -5.56 -12.03 3.39
C VAL A 107 -5.89 -11.67 4.84
N ASN A 108 -5.13 -12.21 5.78
CA ASN A 108 -5.33 -11.91 7.20
C ASN A 108 -4.71 -10.56 7.54
N VAL A 109 -5.51 -9.52 7.43
CA VAL A 109 -5.07 -8.14 7.67
C VAL A 109 -4.57 -7.97 9.11
N GLN A 110 -5.26 -8.59 10.07
CA GLN A 110 -4.88 -8.42 11.47
C GLN A 110 -3.46 -8.92 11.74
N GLU A 111 -3.07 -9.99 11.08
CA GLU A 111 -1.75 -10.56 11.25
C GLU A 111 -0.67 -9.84 10.42
N LEU A 112 -1.03 -9.42 9.22
CA LEU A 112 -0.06 -8.97 8.23
C LEU A 112 0.07 -7.44 8.13
N LEU A 113 -0.79 -6.70 8.81
CA LEU A 113 -0.80 -5.25 8.70
C LEU A 113 0.53 -4.66 9.11
N TRP A 114 1.05 -3.77 8.29
CA TRP A 114 2.33 -3.12 8.53
C TRP A 114 2.15 -1.63 8.71
N TRP A 115 2.93 -1.05 9.61
CA TRP A 115 2.95 0.39 9.85
C TRP A 115 4.37 0.90 9.65
N PRO A 116 4.55 1.98 8.90
CA PRO A 116 5.88 2.60 8.77
C PRO A 116 6.35 3.13 10.12
N LYS A 117 7.63 3.06 10.33
CA LYS A 117 8.24 3.50 11.60
C LYS A 117 8.82 4.89 11.53
#